data_f7412d89ab0c375a150aa32b1217a258
#
_entry.id   f7412d89ab0c375a150aa32b1217a258
#
_cell.length_a   1.000
_cell.length_b   1.000
_cell.length_c   1.000
_cell.angle_alpha   90.00
_cell.angle_beta   90.00
_cell.angle_gamma   90.00
#
_symmetry.space_group_name_H-M   'P 1'
#
loop_
_entity.id
_entity.type
_entity.pdbx_description
1 polymer ?
#
loop_
_entity_poly.entity_id
_entity_poly.type
_entity_poly.pdbx_seq_one_letter_code
_entity_poly.pdbx_strand_id
1 'polypeptide(L)'
;MKAAILFKPNEPLQVLDCELDPPKALEVRVKMKAAGVCQSDWHVMNGDWPSPMPIVPGHEAAGEILECGPGVTTVKPGDHVIFSFRPHCGRCRYCSQ
;
A
#
# COMPACT_ATOMS: atom_id res chain seq x y z
N MET A 1 9.56 -1.59 -11.59
CA MET A 1 8.54 -0.54 -11.43
C MET A 1 9.15 0.67 -10.73
N LYS A 2 8.55 1.82 -10.89
CA LYS A 2 9.00 3.04 -10.20
C LYS A 2 8.20 3.27 -8.93
N ALA A 3 8.90 3.69 -7.87
CA ALA A 3 8.28 4.04 -6.60
C ALA A 3 8.91 5.30 -6.03
N ALA A 4 8.11 6.12 -5.36
CA ALA A 4 8.58 7.29 -4.63
C ALA A 4 8.91 6.85 -3.21
N ILE A 5 10.20 6.87 -2.87
CA ILE A 5 10.71 6.30 -1.62
C ILE A 5 11.17 7.41 -0.69
N LEU A 6 10.77 7.34 0.58
CA LEU A 6 11.26 8.18 1.66
C LEU A 6 12.33 7.40 2.43
N PHE A 7 13.57 7.87 2.38
CA PHE A 7 14.69 7.22 3.08
C PHE A 7 14.84 7.72 4.51
N LYS A 8 14.57 8.99 4.74
CA LYS A 8 14.61 9.62 6.06
C LYS A 8 13.54 10.69 6.19
N PRO A 9 13.02 10.97 7.40
CA PRO A 9 12.11 12.08 7.62
C PRO A 9 12.72 13.41 7.17
N ASN A 10 11.87 14.31 6.68
CA ASN A 10 12.24 15.65 6.21
C ASN A 10 13.18 15.68 4.99
N GLU A 11 13.36 14.57 4.30
CA GLU A 11 14.07 14.51 3.03
C GLU A 11 13.09 14.44 1.86
N PRO A 12 13.48 14.92 0.65
CA PRO A 12 12.65 14.73 -0.53
C PRO A 12 12.44 13.24 -0.83
N LEU A 13 11.28 12.92 -1.38
CA LEU A 13 11.02 11.59 -1.92
C LEU A 13 11.91 11.36 -3.14
N GLN A 14 12.43 10.15 -3.28
CA GLN A 14 13.24 9.75 -4.43
C GLN A 14 12.45 8.75 -5.27
N VAL A 15 12.30 9.04 -6.56
CA VAL A 15 11.64 8.11 -7.50
C VAL A 15 12.69 7.19 -8.08
N LEU A 16 12.63 5.92 -7.70
CA LEU A 16 13.61 4.91 -8.08
C LEU A 16 12.92 3.70 -8.70
N ASP A 17 13.65 2.95 -9.53
CA ASP A 17 13.20 1.66 -10.00
C ASP A 17 13.34 0.64 -8.87
N CYS A 18 12.28 -0.10 -8.62
CA CYS A 18 12.23 -1.11 -7.58
C CYS A 18 11.69 -2.42 -8.12
N GLU A 19 12.13 -3.52 -7.53
CA GLU A 19 11.52 -4.82 -7.74
C GLU A 19 10.48 -5.07 -6.66
N LEU A 20 9.35 -5.64 -7.06
CA LEU A 20 8.27 -5.98 -6.15
C LEU A 20 8.21 -7.49 -6.02
N ASP A 21 8.32 -8.00 -4.79
CA ASP A 21 8.19 -9.43 -4.52
C ASP A 21 6.80 -9.93 -4.90
N PRO A 22 6.68 -11.22 -5.29
CA PRO A 22 5.36 -11.83 -5.51
C PRO A 22 4.48 -11.73 -4.26
N PRO A 23 3.14 -11.65 -4.41
CA PRO A 23 2.25 -11.61 -3.26
C PRO A 23 2.42 -12.82 -2.36
N LYS A 24 2.54 -12.58 -1.05
CA LYS A 24 2.53 -13.61 -0.02
C LYS A 24 1.09 -13.98 0.34
N ALA A 25 0.91 -14.87 1.31
CA ALA A 25 -0.41 -15.27 1.76
C ALA A 25 -1.28 -14.04 2.13
N LEU A 26 -2.50 -14.00 1.63
CA LEU A 26 -3.49 -12.93 1.83
C LEU A 26 -3.10 -11.57 1.25
N GLU A 27 -2.06 -11.51 0.43
CA GLU A 27 -1.63 -10.30 -0.25
C GLU A 27 -2.05 -10.31 -1.73
N VAL A 28 -2.16 -9.13 -2.31
CA VAL A 28 -2.45 -8.95 -3.73
C VAL A 28 -1.47 -7.99 -4.35
N ARG A 29 -1.22 -8.15 -5.64
CA ARG A 29 -0.45 -7.21 -6.45
C ARG A 29 -1.42 -6.40 -7.30
N VAL A 30 -1.31 -5.08 -7.21
CA VAL A 30 -2.24 -4.15 -7.85
C VAL A 30 -1.51 -3.27 -8.86
N LYS A 31 -2.08 -3.13 -10.06
CA LYS A 31 -1.64 -2.12 -11.01
C LYS A 31 -2.29 -0.79 -10.61
N MET A 32 -1.49 0.15 -10.17
CA MET A 32 -1.98 1.43 -9.70
C MET A 32 -2.55 2.27 -10.83
N LYS A 33 -3.73 2.82 -10.63
CA LYS A 33 -4.42 3.71 -11.58
C LYS A 33 -4.56 5.13 -11.04
N ALA A 34 -4.71 5.28 -9.74
CA ALA A 34 -4.82 6.57 -9.08
C ALA A 34 -4.33 6.48 -7.64
N ALA A 35 -3.79 7.56 -7.13
CA ALA A 35 -3.36 7.68 -5.75
C ALA A 35 -3.69 9.07 -5.24
N GLY A 36 -4.09 9.16 -3.97
CA GLY A 36 -4.35 10.41 -3.29
C GLY A 36 -3.25 10.75 -2.31
N VAL A 37 -3.19 12.00 -1.88
CA VAL A 37 -2.29 12.49 -0.84
C VAL A 37 -3.13 12.93 0.34
N CYS A 38 -2.78 12.46 1.53
CA CYS A 38 -3.48 12.73 2.77
C CYS A 38 -2.55 13.44 3.76
N GLN A 39 -3.14 14.12 4.74
CA GLN A 39 -2.40 14.76 5.81
C GLN A 39 -1.51 13.76 6.59
N SER A 40 -1.94 12.52 6.73
CA SER A 40 -1.16 11.47 7.37
C SER A 40 0.13 11.13 6.62
N ASP A 41 0.15 11.25 5.29
CA ASP A 41 1.37 11.08 4.51
C ASP A 41 2.39 12.16 4.86
N TRP A 42 1.93 13.40 5.03
CA TRP A 42 2.77 14.51 5.46
C TRP A 42 3.37 14.27 6.86
N HIS A 43 2.58 13.73 7.80
CA HIS A 43 3.09 13.41 9.14
C HIS A 43 4.16 12.33 9.11
N VAL A 44 4.07 11.36 8.22
CA VAL A 44 5.13 10.36 8.02
C VAL A 44 6.37 11.02 7.42
N MET A 45 6.20 11.87 6.41
CA MET A 45 7.31 12.49 5.70
C MET A 45 8.11 13.47 6.58
N ASN A 46 7.44 14.19 7.49
CA ASN A 46 8.12 15.15 8.36
C ASN A 46 8.59 14.55 9.70
N GLY A 47 8.33 13.27 9.93
CA GLY A 47 8.77 12.56 11.12
C GLY A 47 7.87 12.71 12.35
N ASP A 48 6.70 13.35 12.23
CA ASP A 48 5.73 13.44 13.33
C ASP A 48 5.24 12.04 13.76
N TRP A 49 5.11 11.14 12.80
CA TRP A 49 4.75 9.75 13.04
C TRP A 49 5.91 8.85 12.69
N PRO A 50 6.65 8.31 13.67
CA PRO A 50 7.74 7.40 13.39
C PRO A 50 7.29 6.19 12.59
N SER A 51 8.05 5.86 11.55
CA SER A 51 7.79 4.72 10.68
C SER A 51 9.11 4.06 10.28
N PRO A 52 9.12 2.74 10.01
CA PRO A 52 10.31 2.10 9.48
C PRO A 52 10.75 2.74 8.16
N MET A 53 12.04 3.02 8.02
CA MET A 53 12.64 3.59 6.82
C MET A 53 13.59 2.58 6.18
N PRO A 54 13.73 2.56 4.84
CA PRO A 54 13.00 3.36 3.86
C PRO A 54 11.55 2.90 3.69
N ILE A 55 10.66 3.78 3.28
CA ILE A 55 9.25 3.49 3.10
C ILE A 55 8.71 4.17 1.83
N VAL A 56 7.72 3.55 1.20
CA VAL A 56 6.91 4.17 0.16
C VAL A 56 5.64 4.67 0.83
N PRO A 57 5.50 5.97 1.09
CA PRO A 57 4.32 6.49 1.79
C PRO A 57 3.08 6.48 0.89
N GLY A 58 1.92 6.52 1.51
CA GLY A 58 0.63 6.58 0.84
C GLY A 58 -0.29 5.44 1.25
N HIS A 59 -1.57 5.75 1.38
CA HIS A 59 -2.61 4.78 1.73
C HIS A 59 -3.89 5.00 0.94
N GLU A 60 -3.97 6.05 0.13
CA GLU A 60 -5.12 6.35 -0.72
C GLU A 60 -4.79 5.95 -2.14
N ALA A 61 -5.41 4.88 -2.60
CA ALA A 61 -5.09 4.33 -3.90
C ALA A 61 -6.26 3.57 -4.50
N ALA A 62 -6.28 3.51 -5.82
CA ALA A 62 -7.20 2.69 -6.58
C ALA A 62 -6.45 2.02 -7.72
N GLY A 63 -6.86 0.82 -8.08
CA GLY A 63 -6.20 0.09 -9.15
C GLY A 63 -6.89 -1.21 -9.51
N GLU A 64 -6.19 -2.00 -10.31
CA GLU A 64 -6.65 -3.29 -10.82
C GLU A 64 -5.76 -4.41 -10.27
N ILE A 65 -6.38 -5.48 -9.78
CA ILE A 65 -5.67 -6.65 -9.28
C ILE A 65 -4.94 -7.34 -10.43
N LEU A 66 -3.64 -7.55 -10.28
CA LEU A 66 -2.81 -8.31 -11.23
C LEU A 66 -2.61 -9.75 -10.78
N GLU A 67 -2.34 -9.95 -9.48
CA GLU A 67 -2.05 -11.26 -8.90
C GLU A 67 -2.63 -11.33 -7.50
N CYS A 68 -3.06 -12.52 -7.10
CA CYS A 68 -3.48 -12.80 -5.73
C CYS A 68 -2.55 -13.85 -5.11
N GLY A 69 -2.15 -13.61 -3.87
CA GLY A 69 -1.43 -14.58 -3.07
C GLY A 69 -2.34 -15.70 -2.54
N PRO A 70 -1.74 -16.72 -1.92
CA PRO A 70 -2.54 -17.83 -1.35
C PRO A 70 -3.57 -17.34 -0.34
N GLY A 71 -4.75 -17.91 -0.37
CA GLY A 71 -5.83 -17.60 0.58
C GLY A 71 -6.67 -16.39 0.25
N VAL A 72 -6.38 -15.65 -0.81
CA VAL A 72 -7.19 -14.51 -1.26
C VAL A 72 -8.42 -15.04 -1.99
N THR A 73 -9.61 -14.80 -1.44
CA THR A 73 -10.88 -15.31 -1.99
C THR A 73 -11.88 -14.21 -2.33
N THR A 74 -11.72 -13.01 -1.79
CA THR A 74 -12.68 -11.91 -1.94
C THR A 74 -12.49 -11.11 -3.22
N VAL A 75 -11.31 -11.17 -3.83
CA VAL A 75 -10.98 -10.51 -5.09
C VAL A 75 -10.22 -11.47 -6.00
N LYS A 76 -10.16 -11.13 -7.27
CA LYS A 76 -9.47 -11.93 -8.30
C LYS A 76 -8.75 -11.01 -9.27
N PRO A 77 -7.77 -11.52 -10.05
CA PRO A 77 -7.14 -10.74 -11.11
C PRO A 77 -8.17 -10.12 -12.06
N GLY A 78 -7.98 -8.85 -12.38
CA GLY A 78 -8.91 -8.06 -13.19
C GLY A 78 -9.91 -7.24 -12.41
N ASP A 79 -10.08 -7.48 -11.10
CA ASP A 79 -10.98 -6.70 -10.26
C ASP A 79 -10.44 -5.29 -10.03
N HIS A 80 -11.33 -4.30 -10.01
CA HIS A 80 -11.01 -2.94 -9.64
C HIS A 80 -11.21 -2.77 -8.15
N VAL A 81 -10.22 -2.17 -7.46
CA VAL A 81 -10.20 -2.07 -6.00
C VAL A 81 -9.78 -0.69 -5.55
N ILE A 82 -10.18 -0.34 -4.33
CA ILE A 82 -9.64 0.79 -3.58
C ILE A 82 -8.95 0.26 -2.32
N PHE A 83 -7.98 1.01 -1.83
CA PHE A 83 -7.21 0.61 -0.65
C PHE A 83 -7.87 1.10 0.63
N SER A 84 -7.72 0.31 1.69
CA SER A 84 -8.11 0.70 3.04
C SER A 84 -6.89 1.13 3.83
N PHE A 85 -7.04 2.20 4.61
CA PHE A 85 -5.98 2.68 5.50
C PHE A 85 -5.63 1.65 6.58
N ARG A 86 -6.61 0.89 7.04
CA ARG A 86 -6.41 -0.08 8.13
C ARG A 86 -6.35 -1.50 7.59
N PRO A 87 -5.41 -2.32 8.09
CA PRO A 87 -5.43 -3.74 7.82
C PRO A 87 -6.77 -4.35 8.22
N HIS A 88 -7.32 -5.18 7.35
CA HIS A 88 -8.63 -5.80 7.55
C HIS A 88 -8.59 -7.24 7.07
N CYS A 89 -8.63 -8.18 8.00
CA CYS A 89 -8.60 -9.59 7.64
C CYS A 89 -9.97 -10.14 7.18
N GLY A 90 -11.06 -9.49 7.59
CA GLY A 90 -12.42 -9.91 7.27
C GLY A 90 -12.90 -11.14 8.01
N ARG A 91 -12.08 -11.71 8.88
CA ARG A 91 -12.35 -12.99 9.55
C ARG A 91 -12.41 -12.92 11.07
N CYS A 92 -11.88 -11.84 11.65
CA CYS A 92 -11.87 -11.68 13.09
C CYS A 92 -13.09 -10.91 13.58
N ARG A 93 -13.32 -11.00 14.88
CA ARG A 93 -14.42 -10.31 15.55
C ARG A 93 -14.41 -8.80 15.33
N TYR A 94 -13.23 -8.19 15.32
CA TYR A 94 -13.10 -6.75 15.19
C TYR A 94 -13.38 -6.25 13.76
N CYS A 95 -13.02 -7.02 12.76
CA CYS A 95 -13.29 -6.67 11.37
C CYS A 95 -14.77 -6.78 11.00
N SER A 96 -15.51 -7.67 11.64
CA SER A 96 -16.92 -7.95 11.31
C SER A 96 -17.92 -7.11 12.10
N GLN A 97 -17.49 -6.18 12.92
CA GLN A 97 -18.38 -5.28 13.68
C GLN A 97 -18.64 -3.96 12.96
#